data_f4adabd45931bcbdf440c2e15bdcd59e
#
_entry.id   f4adabd45931bcbdf440c2e15bdcd59e
#
_cell.length_a   1.000
_cell.length_b   1.000
_cell.length_c   1.000
_cell.angle_alpha   90.00
_cell.angle_beta   90.00
_cell.angle_gamma   90.00
#
_symmetry.space_group_name_H-M   'P 1'
#
loop_
_entity.id
_entity.type
_entity.pdbx_description
1 polymer ?
#
loop_
_entity_poly.entity_id
_entity_poly.type
_entity_poly.pdbx_seq_one_letter_code
_entity_poly.pdbx_strand_id
1 'polypeptide(L)'
;MTPLSVIITIAAYFAILFTVSYIAGRKADNAGFFVGNRKSSWYVVAFAMVGSAISGVTYVSVPGMVAASNFGYLQMVLGFIAGQLIIAYLLVPLFYKMNLVSIYEYLENRFGMSSYRTGAWFFFISKMLGAAVRLFLVCLTLQLLVFEPFGLPFLLNVAITVALVWLYTFQGGVKSLIWTDSLKTFCLVVSVVLCIWYIASDLNLSFTGMVSTIADSDMSRIFFFDDVNSKQYFFKQFLAGAFTMIAMTGLDQDMMQRNLSCKNFKDSQKNMITSVISQFFVILLFLMLGVLLYIFAANQQIAVEKSDELFPLIATGNYFPAIVGILFIIGLISSAYSAAGSALTALTTSFTVDILGTKGKSEETVVKMRKKVHIGMAVVMGITIFVFNLLNNTSVIDAVYILASYTYGPILGLFAFGIFMKQQVRDKYIPLVAIASPVLCFILQKNSEAWFGGYQFSYELLIFNALFTFIGLCLLIKKDKKNN
;
A
#
# COMPACT_ATOMS: atom_id res chain seq x y z
N MET A 1 8.27 25.11 10.23
CA MET A 1 8.37 24.59 11.63
C MET A 1 9.84 24.39 12.00
N THR A 2 10.18 24.53 13.29
CA THR A 2 11.53 24.21 13.76
C THR A 2 11.68 22.69 13.95
N PRO A 3 12.89 22.10 13.84
CA PRO A 3 13.10 20.67 14.10
C PRO A 3 12.61 20.24 15.49
N LEU A 4 12.75 21.10 16.50
CA LEU A 4 12.25 20.84 17.84
C LEU A 4 10.72 20.75 17.89
N SER A 5 10.01 21.62 17.19
CA SER A 5 8.52 21.56 17.13
C SER A 5 8.02 20.29 16.44
N VAL A 6 8.75 19.80 15.43
CA VAL A 6 8.45 18.51 14.77
C VAL A 6 8.64 17.36 15.76
N ILE A 7 9.76 17.33 16.51
CA ILE A 7 10.02 16.30 17.52
C ILE A 7 8.94 16.29 18.62
N ILE A 8 8.55 17.46 19.11
CA ILE A 8 7.49 17.59 20.14
C ILE A 8 6.15 17.06 19.58
N THR A 9 5.81 17.39 18.34
CA THR A 9 4.60 16.89 17.67
C THR A 9 4.60 15.38 17.56
N ILE A 10 5.72 14.78 17.17
CA ILE A 10 5.92 13.33 17.07
C ILE A 10 5.79 12.68 18.45
N ALA A 11 6.45 13.21 19.47
CA ALA A 11 6.40 12.68 20.81
C ALA A 11 4.97 12.74 21.41
N ALA A 12 4.25 13.85 21.21
CA ALA A 12 2.87 14.00 21.62
C ALA A 12 1.95 13.00 20.92
N TYR A 13 2.13 12.82 19.60
CA TYR A 13 1.37 11.83 18.82
C TYR A 13 1.62 10.40 19.36
N PHE A 14 2.88 10.00 19.59
CA PHE A 14 3.18 8.68 20.14
C PHE A 14 2.63 8.49 21.56
N ALA A 15 2.66 9.52 22.40
CA ALA A 15 2.05 9.46 23.73
C ALA A 15 0.53 9.16 23.65
N ILE A 16 -0.18 9.84 22.73
CA ILE A 16 -1.60 9.58 22.47
C ILE A 16 -1.78 8.14 21.94
N LEU A 17 -0.99 7.75 20.97
CA LEU A 17 -1.08 6.44 20.31
C LEU A 17 -0.84 5.29 21.30
N PHE A 18 0.18 5.38 22.16
CA PHE A 18 0.46 4.41 23.21
C PHE A 18 -0.67 4.36 24.24
N THR A 19 -1.22 5.50 24.61
CA THR A 19 -2.35 5.58 25.55
C THR A 19 -3.59 4.89 24.98
N VAL A 20 -3.95 5.18 23.73
CA VAL A 20 -5.08 4.55 23.04
C VAL A 20 -4.85 3.05 22.87
N SER A 21 -3.64 2.64 22.49
CA SER A 21 -3.27 1.23 22.32
C SER A 21 -3.36 0.46 23.65
N TYR A 22 -2.90 1.07 24.74
CA TYR A 22 -2.97 0.49 26.10
C TYR A 22 -4.42 0.31 26.57
N ILE A 23 -5.26 1.35 26.41
CA ILE A 23 -6.67 1.30 26.82
C ILE A 23 -7.45 0.27 25.99
N ALA A 24 -7.24 0.24 24.65
CA ALA A 24 -7.91 -0.70 23.76
C ALA A 24 -7.42 -2.15 23.91
N GLY A 25 -6.14 -2.35 24.23
CA GLY A 25 -5.50 -3.66 24.37
C GLY A 25 -5.88 -4.42 25.65
N ARG A 26 -6.33 -3.73 26.68
CA ARG A 26 -6.64 -4.30 28.01
C ARG A 26 -7.74 -5.38 28.03
N LYS A 27 -8.54 -5.51 26.96
CA LYS A 27 -9.69 -6.45 26.86
C LYS A 27 -9.69 -7.28 25.56
N ALA A 28 -8.54 -7.43 24.89
CA ALA A 28 -8.48 -8.20 23.66
C ALA A 28 -8.22 -9.67 23.95
N ASP A 29 -9.19 -10.54 23.62
CA ASP A 29 -9.01 -11.99 23.55
C ASP A 29 -8.32 -12.38 22.22
N ASN A 30 -7.76 -13.59 22.16
CA ASN A 30 -7.05 -14.09 20.97
C ASN A 30 -7.96 -14.16 19.72
N ALA A 31 -9.25 -14.37 19.88
CA ALA A 31 -10.21 -14.40 18.76
C ALA A 31 -10.48 -13.00 18.19
N GLY A 32 -10.46 -11.95 19.06
CA GLY A 32 -10.55 -10.55 18.62
C GLY A 32 -9.31 -10.07 17.88
N PHE A 33 -8.16 -10.70 18.12
CA PHE A 33 -6.89 -10.36 17.50
C PHE A 33 -6.85 -10.75 15.99
N PHE A 34 -7.37 -11.92 15.63
CA PHE A 34 -7.24 -12.44 14.26
C PHE A 34 -8.39 -12.07 13.33
N VAL A 35 -9.63 -11.97 13.79
CA VAL A 35 -10.82 -11.87 12.92
C VAL A 35 -11.83 -10.79 13.38
N GLY A 36 -11.52 -9.97 14.37
CA GLY A 36 -12.46 -8.95 14.88
C GLY A 36 -13.83 -9.51 15.25
N ASN A 37 -13.93 -10.82 15.54
CA ASN A 37 -15.16 -11.56 15.84
C ASN A 37 -16.28 -11.49 14.77
N ARG A 38 -15.98 -11.04 13.53
CA ARG A 38 -16.96 -10.83 12.44
C ARG A 38 -18.19 -10.02 12.89
N LYS A 39 -17.98 -8.99 13.73
CA LYS A 39 -19.06 -8.15 14.30
C LYS A 39 -18.94 -6.68 13.91
N SER A 40 -17.97 -6.33 13.05
CA SER A 40 -17.72 -4.94 12.68
C SER A 40 -18.82 -4.41 11.77
N SER A 41 -19.26 -3.17 12.03
CA SER A 41 -20.21 -2.47 11.18
C SER A 41 -19.54 -2.06 9.87
N TRP A 42 -20.19 -2.28 8.73
CA TRP A 42 -19.62 -2.05 7.42
C TRP A 42 -19.09 -0.61 7.20
N TYR A 43 -19.78 0.40 7.73
CA TYR A 43 -19.38 1.80 7.59
C TYR A 43 -18.10 2.14 8.39
N VAL A 44 -17.91 1.52 9.56
CA VAL A 44 -16.67 1.68 10.34
C VAL A 44 -15.50 1.02 9.61
N VAL A 45 -15.73 -0.16 9.03
CA VAL A 45 -14.72 -0.85 8.23
C VAL A 45 -14.42 -0.06 6.96
N ALA A 46 -15.42 0.54 6.29
CA ALA A 46 -15.22 1.37 5.12
C ALA A 46 -14.33 2.59 5.43
N PHE A 47 -14.59 3.29 6.52
CA PHE A 47 -13.78 4.42 6.94
C PHE A 47 -12.33 4.01 7.29
N ALA A 48 -12.16 2.89 8.00
CA ALA A 48 -10.83 2.32 8.27
C ALA A 48 -10.12 1.87 6.99
N MET A 49 -10.85 1.32 6.01
CA MET A 49 -10.28 0.91 4.72
C MET A 49 -9.82 2.09 3.88
N VAL A 50 -10.57 3.21 3.85
CA VAL A 50 -10.10 4.46 3.23
C VAL A 50 -8.78 4.89 3.86
N GLY A 51 -8.70 4.91 5.19
CA GLY A 51 -7.46 5.23 5.90
C GLY A 51 -6.31 4.27 5.61
N SER A 52 -6.61 2.99 5.40
CA SER A 52 -5.58 1.99 5.06
C SER A 52 -5.12 2.09 3.61
N ALA A 53 -6.02 2.46 2.69
CA ALA A 53 -5.71 2.67 1.27
C ALA A 53 -4.91 3.95 1.04
N ILE A 54 -5.20 5.03 1.81
CA ILE A 54 -4.46 6.28 1.77
C ILE A 54 -3.21 6.12 2.65
N SER A 55 -2.13 5.72 2.03
CA SER A 55 -0.82 5.61 2.70
C SER A 55 -0.11 6.96 2.75
N GLY A 56 0.96 7.06 3.55
CA GLY A 56 1.86 8.23 3.53
C GLY A 56 2.43 8.51 2.15
N VAL A 57 2.62 7.45 1.34
CA VAL A 57 3.04 7.58 -0.07
C VAL A 57 1.98 8.32 -0.88
N THR A 58 0.71 7.92 -0.80
CA THR A 58 -0.38 8.62 -1.48
C THR A 58 -0.45 10.08 -1.07
N TYR A 59 -0.26 10.36 0.23
CA TYR A 59 -0.35 11.69 0.82
C TYR A 59 0.72 12.66 0.31
N VAL A 60 1.96 12.18 0.13
CA VAL A 60 3.10 13.02 -0.26
C VAL A 60 3.38 12.95 -1.76
N SER A 61 3.39 11.73 -2.32
CA SER A 61 3.82 11.52 -3.70
C SER A 61 2.73 11.87 -4.72
N VAL A 62 1.44 11.71 -4.39
CA VAL A 62 0.37 12.05 -5.35
C VAL A 62 0.33 13.55 -5.67
N PRO A 63 0.39 14.47 -4.71
CA PRO A 63 0.56 15.89 -5.04
C PRO A 63 1.85 16.18 -5.80
N GLY A 64 2.96 15.54 -5.41
CA GLY A 64 4.27 15.75 -6.02
C GLY A 64 4.36 15.30 -7.48
N MET A 65 3.68 14.21 -7.85
CA MET A 65 3.77 13.65 -9.21
C MET A 65 3.03 14.47 -10.28
N VAL A 66 2.19 15.43 -9.89
CA VAL A 66 1.30 16.16 -10.81
C VAL A 66 2.07 16.88 -11.93
N ALA A 67 3.25 17.45 -11.66
CA ALA A 67 4.04 18.09 -12.70
C ALA A 67 4.54 17.13 -13.79
N ALA A 68 4.80 15.86 -13.43
CA ALA A 68 5.32 14.86 -14.37
C ALA A 68 4.22 14.03 -15.05
N SER A 69 3.08 13.82 -14.37
CA SER A 69 2.03 12.90 -14.82
C SER A 69 0.64 13.54 -14.94
N ASN A 70 0.54 14.83 -14.68
CA ASN A 70 -0.72 15.58 -14.68
C ASN A 70 -1.75 14.87 -13.74
N PHE A 71 -3.03 14.90 -14.07
CA PHE A 71 -4.05 14.10 -13.38
C PHE A 71 -4.19 12.67 -13.93
N GLY A 72 -3.19 12.19 -14.71
CA GLY A 72 -3.19 10.85 -15.30
C GLY A 72 -3.34 9.72 -14.29
N TYR A 73 -2.94 9.92 -13.03
CA TYR A 73 -3.15 8.94 -11.95
C TYR A 73 -4.64 8.62 -11.70
N LEU A 74 -5.57 9.54 -12.02
CA LEU A 74 -7.01 9.25 -11.94
C LEU A 74 -7.45 8.13 -12.87
N GLN A 75 -6.79 7.94 -14.01
CA GLN A 75 -7.07 6.81 -14.91
C GLN A 75 -6.82 5.47 -14.20
N MET A 76 -5.73 5.39 -13.42
CA MET A 76 -5.44 4.21 -12.59
C MET A 76 -6.46 4.04 -11.47
N VAL A 77 -6.92 5.13 -10.85
CA VAL A 77 -7.94 5.10 -9.79
C VAL A 77 -9.30 4.66 -10.32
N LEU A 78 -9.66 5.02 -11.55
CA LEU A 78 -10.84 4.44 -12.23
C LEU A 78 -10.68 2.91 -12.38
N GLY A 79 -9.48 2.44 -12.70
CA GLY A 79 -9.15 1.02 -12.67
C GLY A 79 -9.32 0.40 -11.27
N PHE A 80 -8.94 1.10 -10.19
CA PHE A 80 -9.17 0.62 -8.81
C PHE A 80 -10.64 0.36 -8.55
N ILE A 81 -11.55 1.22 -9.04
CA ILE A 81 -13.00 1.01 -8.89
C ILE A 81 -13.42 -0.29 -9.59
N ALA A 82 -12.97 -0.51 -10.82
CA ALA A 82 -13.27 -1.75 -11.56
C ALA A 82 -12.72 -3.00 -10.86
N GLY A 83 -11.46 -2.94 -10.41
CA GLY A 83 -10.83 -4.03 -9.64
C GLY A 83 -11.56 -4.33 -8.33
N GLN A 84 -11.97 -3.29 -7.60
CA GLN A 84 -12.70 -3.43 -6.34
C GLN A 84 -14.07 -4.07 -6.53
N LEU A 85 -14.76 -3.77 -7.63
CA LEU A 85 -16.02 -4.44 -7.99
C LEU A 85 -15.80 -5.94 -8.24
N ILE A 86 -14.72 -6.31 -8.95
CA ILE A 86 -14.37 -7.71 -9.16
C ILE A 86 -14.10 -8.42 -7.82
N ILE A 87 -13.35 -7.80 -6.91
CA ILE A 87 -13.11 -8.36 -5.58
C ILE A 87 -14.44 -8.54 -4.84
N ALA A 88 -15.26 -7.50 -4.79
CA ALA A 88 -16.51 -7.49 -4.04
C ALA A 88 -17.50 -8.56 -4.51
N TYR A 89 -17.59 -8.79 -5.81
CA TYR A 89 -18.59 -9.70 -6.38
C TYR A 89 -18.07 -11.12 -6.71
N LEU A 90 -16.74 -11.29 -6.86
CA LEU A 90 -16.14 -12.59 -7.19
C LEU A 90 -15.39 -13.19 -5.99
N LEU A 91 -14.39 -12.44 -5.42
CA LEU A 91 -13.52 -13.01 -4.39
C LEU A 91 -14.18 -13.07 -3.02
N VAL A 92 -14.87 -12.01 -2.59
CA VAL A 92 -15.52 -11.96 -1.27
C VAL A 92 -16.52 -13.08 -1.08
N PRO A 93 -17.49 -13.32 -2.01
CA PRO A 93 -18.41 -14.46 -1.88
C PRO A 93 -17.70 -15.81 -1.84
N LEU A 94 -16.62 -15.99 -2.64
CA LEU A 94 -15.81 -17.20 -2.65
C LEU A 94 -15.17 -17.47 -1.28
N PHE A 95 -14.54 -16.46 -0.69
CA PHE A 95 -13.83 -16.58 0.59
C PHE A 95 -14.81 -16.80 1.77
N TYR A 96 -15.99 -16.14 1.76
CA TYR A 96 -17.03 -16.39 2.75
C TYR A 96 -17.58 -17.82 2.64
N LYS A 97 -17.81 -18.31 1.42
CA LYS A 97 -18.32 -19.67 1.18
C LYS A 97 -17.34 -20.75 1.66
N MET A 98 -16.04 -20.54 1.45
CA MET A 98 -14.99 -21.47 1.88
C MET A 98 -14.61 -21.33 3.35
N ASN A 99 -15.14 -20.31 4.04
CA ASN A 99 -14.86 -20.00 5.44
C ASN A 99 -13.34 -19.93 5.78
N LEU A 100 -12.54 -19.38 4.85
CA LEU A 100 -11.09 -19.33 4.94
C LEU A 100 -10.63 -18.47 6.13
N VAL A 101 -9.57 -18.91 6.79
CA VAL A 101 -8.81 -18.12 7.78
C VAL A 101 -7.65 -17.40 7.07
N SER A 102 -6.94 -18.09 6.21
CA SER A 102 -5.95 -17.52 5.29
C SER A 102 -6.46 -17.66 3.85
N ILE A 103 -6.35 -16.58 3.06
CA ILE A 103 -6.72 -16.65 1.63
C ILE A 103 -5.84 -17.65 0.86
N TYR A 104 -4.62 -17.91 1.33
CA TYR A 104 -3.69 -18.86 0.70
C TYR A 104 -4.06 -20.33 0.93
N GLU A 105 -4.91 -20.66 1.93
CA GLU A 105 -5.51 -22.00 2.08
C GLU A 105 -6.31 -22.39 0.83
N TYR A 106 -6.80 -21.41 0.06
CA TYR A 106 -7.38 -21.66 -1.24
C TYR A 106 -6.41 -22.40 -2.17
N LEU A 107 -5.13 -21.97 -2.20
CA LEU A 107 -4.12 -22.59 -3.06
C LEU A 107 -3.77 -24.02 -2.60
N GLU A 108 -3.74 -24.26 -1.27
CA GLU A 108 -3.54 -25.59 -0.71
C GLU A 108 -4.65 -26.53 -1.15
N ASN A 109 -5.90 -26.12 -0.95
CA ASN A 109 -7.08 -26.91 -1.30
C ASN A 109 -7.21 -27.15 -2.80
N ARG A 110 -6.73 -26.21 -3.62
CA ARG A 110 -6.89 -26.26 -5.08
C ARG A 110 -5.77 -27.02 -5.78
N PHE A 111 -4.52 -26.89 -5.31
CA PHE A 111 -3.33 -27.41 -5.98
C PHE A 111 -2.50 -28.32 -5.09
N GLY A 112 -2.17 -27.84 -3.88
CA GLY A 112 -1.36 -28.55 -2.90
C GLY A 112 -0.44 -27.66 -2.08
N MET A 113 0.42 -28.29 -1.26
CA MET A 113 1.27 -27.62 -0.28
C MET A 113 2.38 -26.76 -0.93
N SER A 114 2.89 -27.13 -2.11
CA SER A 114 3.92 -26.33 -2.79
C SER A 114 3.35 -25.01 -3.27
N SER A 115 2.12 -25.00 -3.77
CA SER A 115 1.39 -23.77 -4.17
C SER A 115 1.10 -22.87 -2.99
N TYR A 116 0.62 -23.43 -1.88
CA TYR A 116 0.40 -22.70 -0.64
C TYR A 116 1.66 -21.97 -0.19
N ARG A 117 2.78 -22.71 -0.05
CA ARG A 117 4.06 -22.14 0.34
C ARG A 117 4.58 -21.11 -0.64
N THR A 118 4.40 -21.33 -1.94
CA THR A 118 4.79 -20.37 -2.99
C THR A 118 4.01 -19.06 -2.82
N GLY A 119 2.69 -19.13 -2.68
CA GLY A 119 1.87 -17.94 -2.43
C GLY A 119 2.26 -17.21 -1.16
N ALA A 120 2.51 -17.94 -0.06
CA ALA A 120 2.94 -17.36 1.21
C ALA A 120 4.31 -16.66 1.11
N TRP A 121 5.28 -17.24 0.40
CA TRP A 121 6.60 -16.62 0.18
C TRP A 121 6.53 -15.37 -0.70
N PHE A 122 5.78 -15.40 -1.79
CA PHE A 122 5.59 -14.23 -2.64
C PHE A 122 4.86 -13.12 -1.90
N PHE A 123 3.84 -13.45 -1.10
CA PHE A 123 3.19 -12.50 -0.20
C PHE A 123 4.18 -11.90 0.81
N PHE A 124 5.00 -12.74 1.43
CA PHE A 124 6.00 -12.30 2.39
C PHE A 124 6.96 -11.27 1.78
N ILE A 125 7.52 -11.57 0.60
CA ILE A 125 8.43 -10.67 -0.12
C ILE A 125 7.69 -9.37 -0.51
N SER A 126 6.50 -9.48 -1.09
CA SER A 126 5.67 -8.33 -1.47
C SER A 126 5.36 -7.41 -0.30
N LYS A 127 4.93 -8.01 0.82
CA LYS A 127 4.55 -7.26 2.02
C LYS A 127 5.75 -6.57 2.67
N MET A 128 6.90 -7.26 2.74
CA MET A 128 8.15 -6.69 3.28
C MET A 128 8.62 -5.50 2.44
N LEU A 129 8.74 -5.68 1.12
CA LEU A 129 9.18 -4.62 0.22
C LEU A 129 8.19 -3.44 0.23
N GLY A 130 6.89 -3.72 0.09
CA GLY A 130 5.87 -2.68 0.09
C GLY A 130 5.80 -1.89 1.40
N ALA A 131 6.01 -2.54 2.56
CA ALA A 131 6.04 -1.86 3.85
C ALA A 131 7.33 -1.04 4.04
N ALA A 132 8.48 -1.59 3.65
CA ALA A 132 9.77 -0.91 3.73
C ALA A 132 9.79 0.35 2.88
N VAL A 133 9.30 0.30 1.64
CA VAL A 133 9.24 1.46 0.73
C VAL A 133 8.30 2.55 1.25
N ARG A 134 7.16 2.17 1.84
CA ARG A 134 6.26 3.14 2.47
C ARG A 134 6.88 3.81 3.70
N LEU A 135 7.60 3.05 4.52
CA LEU A 135 8.28 3.58 5.69
C LEU A 135 9.50 4.42 5.30
N PHE A 136 10.16 4.10 4.19
CA PHE A 136 11.24 4.89 3.62
C PHE A 136 10.83 6.34 3.38
N LEU A 137 9.63 6.59 2.83
CA LEU A 137 9.14 7.96 2.61
C LEU A 137 9.08 8.78 3.91
N VAL A 138 8.68 8.15 5.01
CA VAL A 138 8.69 8.81 6.32
C VAL A 138 10.11 9.05 6.80
N CYS A 139 11.00 8.08 6.62
CA CYS A 139 12.41 8.28 6.93
C CYS A 139 12.99 9.43 6.10
N LEU A 140 12.65 9.55 4.81
CA LEU A 140 13.07 10.66 3.96
C LEU A 140 12.58 12.01 4.50
N THR A 141 11.29 12.12 4.82
CA THR A 141 10.71 13.34 5.39
C THR A 141 11.30 13.68 6.75
N LEU A 142 11.48 12.70 7.63
CA LEU A 142 12.12 12.92 8.93
C LEU A 142 13.60 13.29 8.79
N GLN A 143 14.30 12.74 7.79
CA GLN A 143 15.68 13.13 7.49
C GLN A 143 15.74 14.61 7.18
N LEU A 144 14.92 15.07 6.25
CA LEU A 144 14.88 16.47 5.83
C LEU A 144 14.51 17.43 6.98
N LEU A 145 13.50 17.07 7.78
CA LEU A 145 12.92 17.98 8.77
C LEU A 145 13.59 17.93 10.14
N VAL A 146 14.22 16.80 10.49
CA VAL A 146 14.72 16.56 11.85
C VAL A 146 16.19 16.17 11.85
N PHE A 147 16.57 15.10 11.17
CA PHE A 147 17.89 14.50 11.35
C PHE A 147 19.00 15.30 10.66
N GLU A 148 18.77 15.79 9.44
CA GLU A 148 19.75 16.57 8.68
C GLU A 148 20.10 17.91 9.36
N PRO A 149 19.13 18.69 9.88
CA PRO A 149 19.44 19.91 10.65
C PRO A 149 20.32 19.69 11.88
N PHE A 150 20.33 18.46 12.45
CA PHE A 150 21.19 18.07 13.56
C PHE A 150 22.46 17.33 13.10
N GLY A 151 22.71 17.20 11.79
CA GLY A 151 23.87 16.49 11.24
C GLY A 151 23.84 14.97 11.49
N LEU A 152 22.67 14.39 11.72
CA LEU A 152 22.51 12.96 12.06
C LEU A 152 22.35 12.11 10.79
N PRO A 153 23.02 10.93 10.74
CA PRO A 153 23.01 10.09 9.55
C PRO A 153 21.66 9.38 9.34
N PHE A 154 21.31 9.11 8.06
CA PHE A 154 20.09 8.43 7.66
C PHE A 154 19.90 7.05 8.33
N LEU A 155 21.00 6.31 8.56
CA LEU A 155 20.95 5.03 9.24
C LEU A 155 20.36 5.12 10.66
N LEU A 156 20.72 6.19 11.40
CA LEU A 156 20.17 6.43 12.75
C LEU A 156 18.68 6.73 12.70
N ASN A 157 18.23 7.52 11.73
CA ASN A 157 16.83 7.79 11.47
C ASN A 157 16.07 6.48 11.22
N VAL A 158 16.52 5.63 10.30
CA VAL A 158 15.92 4.33 10.00
C VAL A 158 15.84 3.45 11.26
N ALA A 159 16.93 3.38 12.03
CA ALA A 159 16.96 2.57 13.26
C ALA A 159 15.94 3.04 14.29
N ILE A 160 15.83 4.34 14.54
CA ILE A 160 14.85 4.92 15.47
C ILE A 160 13.42 4.70 14.95
N THR A 161 13.18 4.97 13.67
CA THR A 161 11.85 4.81 13.06
C THR A 161 11.36 3.37 13.14
N VAL A 162 12.21 2.39 12.79
CA VAL A 162 11.86 0.97 12.88
C VAL A 162 11.70 0.50 14.32
N ALA A 163 12.53 0.99 15.24
CA ALA A 163 12.38 0.69 16.68
C ALA A 163 11.04 1.18 17.24
N LEU A 164 10.59 2.38 16.84
CA LEU A 164 9.28 2.90 17.23
C LEU A 164 8.12 2.05 16.66
N VAL A 165 8.21 1.61 15.38
CA VAL A 165 7.25 0.67 14.79
C VAL A 165 7.20 -0.63 15.58
N TRP A 166 8.35 -1.19 15.90
CA TRP A 166 8.45 -2.42 16.69
C TRP A 166 7.84 -2.28 18.07
N LEU A 167 8.15 -1.20 18.81
CA LEU A 167 7.61 -0.91 20.13
C LEU A 167 6.07 -0.79 20.12
N TYR A 168 5.54 -0.08 19.11
CA TYR A 168 4.10 0.13 18.96
C TYR A 168 3.36 -1.18 18.69
N THR A 169 3.91 -2.05 17.84
CA THR A 169 3.26 -3.30 17.42
C THR A 169 3.36 -4.41 18.45
N PHE A 170 4.29 -4.29 19.38
CA PHE A 170 4.48 -5.30 20.41
C PHE A 170 3.25 -5.49 21.32
N GLN A 171 2.42 -4.46 21.52
CA GLN A 171 1.24 -4.49 22.38
C GLN A 171 -0.09 -4.32 21.64
N GLY A 172 -0.10 -3.94 20.36
CA GLY A 172 -1.32 -3.52 19.63
C GLY A 172 -2.15 -4.67 19.07
N GLY A 173 -3.44 -4.72 19.38
CA GLY A 173 -4.42 -5.57 18.70
C GLY A 173 -5.19 -4.81 17.60
N VAL A 174 -5.88 -5.53 16.70
CA VAL A 174 -6.65 -4.98 15.55
C VAL A 174 -7.67 -3.91 15.97
N LYS A 175 -8.24 -3.97 17.17
CA LYS A 175 -9.18 -2.95 17.66
C LYS A 175 -8.54 -1.56 17.82
N SER A 176 -7.26 -1.48 18.23
CA SER A 176 -6.58 -0.20 18.37
C SER A 176 -6.29 0.45 17.01
N LEU A 177 -6.02 -0.39 16.00
CA LEU A 177 -5.76 0.07 14.63
C LEU A 177 -6.95 0.81 14.01
N ILE A 178 -8.19 0.39 14.26
CA ILE A 178 -9.39 1.05 13.71
C ILE A 178 -9.50 2.50 14.20
N TRP A 179 -9.26 2.75 15.49
CA TRP A 179 -9.33 4.11 16.05
C TRP A 179 -8.15 4.98 15.64
N THR A 180 -6.94 4.41 15.59
CA THR A 180 -5.76 5.15 15.12
C THR A 180 -5.84 5.44 13.63
N ASP A 181 -6.36 4.53 12.81
CA ASP A 181 -6.59 4.76 11.37
C ASP A 181 -7.67 5.84 11.12
N SER A 182 -8.68 5.91 11.98
CA SER A 182 -9.69 6.98 11.90
C SER A 182 -9.10 8.36 12.21
N LEU A 183 -8.30 8.48 13.26
CA LEU A 183 -7.60 9.73 13.62
C LEU A 183 -6.63 10.15 12.50
N LYS A 184 -5.88 9.21 11.97
CA LYS A 184 -4.98 9.41 10.83
C LYS A 184 -5.71 10.00 9.63
N THR A 185 -6.80 9.35 9.20
CA THR A 185 -7.58 9.80 8.03
C THR A 185 -8.11 11.20 8.23
N PHE A 186 -8.60 11.51 9.42
CA PHE A 186 -9.04 12.86 9.78
C PHE A 186 -7.90 13.87 9.63
N CYS A 187 -6.75 13.64 10.25
CA CYS A 187 -5.60 14.55 10.18
C CYS A 187 -5.10 14.74 8.74
N LEU A 188 -5.03 13.65 7.95
CA LEU A 188 -4.64 13.69 6.53
C LEU A 188 -5.57 14.61 5.71
N VAL A 189 -6.88 14.36 5.77
CA VAL A 189 -7.85 15.11 4.98
C VAL A 189 -7.92 16.58 5.41
N VAL A 190 -7.94 16.82 6.72
CA VAL A 190 -8.00 18.21 7.24
C VAL A 190 -6.74 18.98 6.86
N SER A 191 -5.55 18.40 6.93
CA SER A 191 -4.32 19.09 6.54
C SER A 191 -4.32 19.45 5.04
N VAL A 192 -4.80 18.54 4.17
CA VAL A 192 -4.93 18.82 2.73
C VAL A 192 -5.90 19.97 2.46
N VAL A 193 -7.07 19.92 3.09
CA VAL A 193 -8.10 20.98 2.93
C VAL A 193 -7.56 22.33 3.41
N LEU A 194 -6.88 22.36 4.55
CA LEU A 194 -6.26 23.58 5.07
C LEU A 194 -5.17 24.10 4.14
N CYS A 195 -4.29 23.23 3.62
CA CYS A 195 -3.27 23.64 2.65
C CYS A 195 -3.91 24.25 1.41
N ILE A 196 -4.94 23.61 0.83
CA ILE A 196 -5.67 24.15 -0.32
C ILE A 196 -6.24 25.52 0.01
N TRP A 197 -6.87 25.66 1.18
CA TRP A 197 -7.49 26.93 1.59
C TRP A 197 -6.43 28.05 1.79
N TYR A 198 -5.32 27.78 2.47
CA TYR A 198 -4.27 28.76 2.69
C TYR A 198 -3.58 29.18 1.39
N ILE A 199 -3.30 28.22 0.48
CA ILE A 199 -2.72 28.53 -0.83
C ILE A 199 -3.70 29.40 -1.66
N ALA A 200 -4.97 29.02 -1.71
CA ALA A 200 -5.99 29.79 -2.41
C ALA A 200 -6.13 31.22 -1.83
N SER A 201 -6.05 31.36 -0.50
CA SER A 201 -6.08 32.65 0.19
C SER A 201 -4.85 33.50 -0.14
N ASP A 202 -3.64 32.92 -0.14
CA ASP A 202 -2.39 33.61 -0.49
C ASP A 202 -2.40 34.08 -1.95
N LEU A 203 -2.95 33.28 -2.84
CA LEU A 203 -3.13 33.63 -4.26
C LEU A 203 -4.34 34.54 -4.53
N ASN A 204 -5.05 34.99 -3.49
CA ASN A 204 -6.27 35.82 -3.59
C ASN A 204 -7.38 35.20 -4.48
N LEU A 205 -7.49 33.86 -4.49
CA LEU A 205 -8.46 33.11 -5.29
C LEU A 205 -9.76 32.90 -4.49
N SER A 206 -10.90 33.25 -5.10
CA SER A 206 -12.20 32.75 -4.63
C SER A 206 -12.30 31.24 -4.87
N PHE A 207 -13.31 30.58 -4.29
CA PHE A 207 -13.53 29.15 -4.54
C PHE A 207 -13.70 28.82 -6.03
N THR A 208 -14.47 29.63 -6.75
CA THR A 208 -14.63 29.47 -8.21
C THR A 208 -13.35 29.78 -8.96
N GLY A 209 -12.60 30.81 -8.56
CA GLY A 209 -11.30 31.16 -9.12
C GLY A 209 -10.27 30.04 -8.90
N MET A 210 -10.26 29.41 -7.73
CA MET A 210 -9.40 28.27 -7.46
C MET A 210 -9.73 27.08 -8.37
N VAL A 211 -11.02 26.75 -8.51
CA VAL A 211 -11.45 25.64 -9.39
C VAL A 211 -11.07 25.92 -10.85
N SER A 212 -11.29 27.17 -11.35
CA SER A 212 -10.90 27.53 -12.71
C SER A 212 -9.37 27.49 -12.89
N THR A 213 -8.60 28.03 -11.94
CA THR A 213 -7.13 27.97 -11.99
C THR A 213 -6.60 26.53 -12.08
N ILE A 214 -7.22 25.60 -11.32
CA ILE A 214 -6.86 24.19 -11.39
C ILE A 214 -7.29 23.60 -12.74
N ALA A 215 -8.52 23.85 -13.18
CA ALA A 215 -9.07 23.27 -14.41
C ALA A 215 -8.34 23.74 -15.67
N ASP A 216 -7.92 25.01 -15.71
CA ASP A 216 -7.22 25.64 -16.83
C ASP A 216 -5.71 25.31 -16.86
N SER A 217 -5.19 24.64 -15.81
CA SER A 217 -3.78 24.23 -15.75
C SER A 217 -3.51 23.05 -16.68
N ASP A 218 -2.40 23.12 -17.41
CA ASP A 218 -1.91 21.97 -18.22
C ASP A 218 -1.68 20.71 -17.39
N MET A 219 -1.42 20.87 -16.08
CA MET A 219 -1.26 19.77 -15.13
C MET A 219 -2.57 19.03 -14.79
N SER A 220 -3.74 19.54 -15.21
CA SER A 220 -5.04 18.95 -14.87
C SER A 220 -5.59 18.01 -15.93
N ARG A 221 -4.83 17.70 -16.96
CA ARG A 221 -5.22 16.73 -17.97
C ARG A 221 -5.37 15.34 -17.35
N ILE A 222 -6.56 14.72 -17.50
CA ILE A 222 -6.88 13.41 -16.94
C ILE A 222 -6.62 12.28 -17.94
N PHE A 223 -7.13 12.41 -19.18
CA PHE A 223 -7.19 11.32 -20.14
C PHE A 223 -6.10 11.44 -21.21
N PHE A 224 -5.35 10.36 -21.40
CA PHE A 224 -4.25 10.23 -22.34
C PHE A 224 -4.53 9.08 -23.32
N PHE A 225 -5.04 9.41 -24.51
CA PHE A 225 -5.34 8.45 -25.57
C PHE A 225 -4.42 8.60 -26.79
N ASP A 226 -3.49 9.57 -26.76
CA ASP A 226 -2.76 10.02 -27.95
C ASP A 226 -1.63 9.07 -28.33
N ASP A 227 -0.94 8.50 -27.33
CA ASP A 227 0.25 7.67 -27.55
C ASP A 227 0.18 6.35 -26.77
N VAL A 228 -0.01 5.26 -27.52
CA VAL A 228 -0.07 3.89 -26.98
C VAL A 228 1.27 3.48 -26.33
N ASN A 229 2.40 4.04 -26.78
CA ASN A 229 3.72 3.72 -26.24
C ASN A 229 3.97 4.41 -24.90
N SER A 230 3.29 5.52 -24.62
CA SER A 230 3.41 6.26 -23.36
C SER A 230 3.01 5.42 -22.15
N LYS A 231 3.72 5.61 -21.05
CA LYS A 231 3.35 5.03 -19.73
C LYS A 231 1.98 5.52 -19.24
N GLN A 232 1.55 6.71 -19.65
CA GLN A 232 0.30 7.34 -19.21
C GLN A 232 -0.90 6.98 -20.09
N TYR A 233 -0.74 6.14 -21.12
CA TYR A 233 -1.85 5.74 -21.98
C TYR A 233 -3.02 5.16 -21.16
N PHE A 234 -4.25 5.63 -21.46
CA PHE A 234 -5.44 5.35 -20.66
C PHE A 234 -5.63 3.86 -20.34
N PHE A 235 -5.63 3.01 -21.36
CA PHE A 235 -5.89 1.58 -21.16
C PHE A 235 -4.80 0.89 -20.34
N LYS A 236 -3.54 1.32 -20.46
CA LYS A 236 -2.45 0.82 -19.60
C LYS A 236 -2.73 1.15 -18.13
N GLN A 237 -3.00 2.42 -17.82
CA GLN A 237 -3.26 2.90 -16.48
C GLN A 237 -4.52 2.27 -15.87
N PHE A 238 -5.61 2.24 -16.65
CA PHE A 238 -6.89 1.67 -16.20
C PHE A 238 -6.77 0.16 -15.89
N LEU A 239 -6.21 -0.62 -16.82
CA LEU A 239 -6.02 -2.06 -16.61
C LEU A 239 -5.01 -2.33 -15.48
N ALA A 240 -3.89 -1.59 -15.46
CA ALA A 240 -2.94 -1.68 -14.37
C ALA A 240 -3.60 -1.41 -13.02
N GLY A 241 -4.44 -0.37 -12.93
CA GLY A 241 -5.20 -0.06 -11.72
C GLY A 241 -6.13 -1.20 -11.30
N ALA A 242 -6.92 -1.74 -12.23
CA ALA A 242 -7.85 -2.83 -11.94
C ALA A 242 -7.12 -4.06 -11.39
N PHE A 243 -6.06 -4.50 -12.06
CA PHE A 243 -5.31 -5.68 -11.64
C PHE A 243 -4.46 -5.43 -10.38
N THR A 244 -3.93 -4.23 -10.20
CA THR A 244 -3.24 -3.83 -8.95
C THR A 244 -4.19 -3.87 -7.76
N MET A 245 -5.43 -3.37 -7.92
CA MET A 245 -6.43 -3.45 -6.86
C MET A 245 -6.78 -4.90 -6.51
N ILE A 246 -6.99 -5.75 -7.52
CA ILE A 246 -7.24 -7.19 -7.29
C ILE A 246 -6.07 -7.82 -6.54
N ALA A 247 -4.84 -7.54 -6.95
CA ALA A 247 -3.63 -8.11 -6.34
C ALA A 247 -3.39 -7.59 -4.92
N MET A 248 -3.31 -6.27 -4.74
CA MET A 248 -2.89 -5.64 -3.48
C MET A 248 -4.02 -5.49 -2.45
N THR A 249 -5.28 -5.76 -2.83
CA THR A 249 -6.42 -5.75 -1.90
C THR A 249 -7.08 -7.13 -1.85
N GLY A 250 -7.44 -7.69 -3.00
CA GLY A 250 -8.16 -8.97 -3.07
C GLY A 250 -7.31 -10.20 -2.72
N LEU A 251 -6.01 -10.13 -3.01
CA LEU A 251 -5.06 -11.21 -2.77
C LEU A 251 -4.01 -10.87 -1.68
N ASP A 252 -4.23 -9.78 -0.95
CA ASP A 252 -3.48 -9.42 0.25
C ASP A 252 -4.23 -9.87 1.50
N GLN A 253 -3.59 -10.72 2.31
CA GLN A 253 -4.20 -11.29 3.51
C GLN A 253 -4.63 -10.22 4.52
N ASP A 254 -3.82 -9.19 4.76
CA ASP A 254 -4.11 -8.13 5.73
C ASP A 254 -5.35 -7.32 5.31
N MET A 255 -5.42 -6.95 4.03
CA MET A 255 -6.57 -6.21 3.48
C MET A 255 -7.85 -7.04 3.46
N MET A 256 -7.76 -8.31 3.04
CA MET A 256 -8.92 -9.18 3.01
C MET A 256 -9.42 -9.56 4.39
N GLN A 257 -8.54 -9.75 5.37
CA GLN A 257 -8.94 -10.04 6.75
C GLN A 257 -9.79 -8.92 7.36
N ARG A 258 -9.48 -7.65 7.07
CA ARG A 258 -10.30 -6.50 7.47
C ARG A 258 -11.67 -6.51 6.81
N ASN A 259 -11.71 -6.78 5.50
CA ASN A 259 -12.97 -6.91 4.74
C ASN A 259 -13.85 -8.06 5.26
N LEU A 260 -13.23 -9.22 5.57
CA LEU A 260 -13.90 -10.39 6.10
C LEU A 260 -14.33 -10.25 7.58
N SER A 261 -13.95 -9.16 8.27
CA SER A 261 -14.42 -8.84 9.63
C SER A 261 -15.87 -8.33 9.67
N CYS A 262 -16.46 -7.97 8.52
CA CYS A 262 -17.87 -7.60 8.42
C CYS A 262 -18.78 -8.77 8.77
N LYS A 263 -20.02 -8.46 9.20
CA LYS A 263 -21.00 -9.47 9.67
C LYS A 263 -21.36 -10.52 8.62
N ASN A 264 -21.38 -10.12 7.37
CA ASN A 264 -21.73 -10.95 6.22
C ASN A 264 -21.10 -10.41 4.93
N PHE A 265 -21.18 -11.20 3.85
CA PHE A 265 -20.57 -10.83 2.57
C PHE A 265 -21.22 -9.58 1.95
N LYS A 266 -22.52 -9.32 2.15
CA LYS A 266 -23.19 -8.12 1.62
C LYS A 266 -22.68 -6.85 2.31
N ASP A 267 -22.45 -6.90 3.60
CA ASP A 267 -21.85 -5.79 4.35
C ASP A 267 -20.39 -5.56 3.92
N SER A 268 -19.64 -6.63 3.65
CA SER A 268 -18.30 -6.54 3.09
C SER A 268 -18.30 -5.90 1.69
N GLN A 269 -19.27 -6.25 0.82
CA GLN A 269 -19.45 -5.61 -0.49
C GLN A 269 -19.73 -4.11 -0.38
N LYS A 270 -20.67 -3.72 0.51
CA LYS A 270 -20.97 -2.30 0.77
C LYS A 270 -19.75 -1.53 1.24
N ASN A 271 -19.00 -2.10 2.20
CA ASN A 271 -17.74 -1.55 2.67
C ASN A 271 -16.77 -1.30 1.51
N MET A 272 -16.55 -2.30 0.66
CA MET A 272 -15.58 -2.21 -0.43
C MET A 272 -15.95 -1.16 -1.47
N ILE A 273 -17.22 -1.09 -1.87
CA ILE A 273 -17.71 -0.10 -2.84
C ILE A 273 -17.60 1.31 -2.26
N THR A 274 -18.07 1.51 -1.02
CA THR A 274 -18.02 2.82 -0.37
C THR A 274 -16.58 3.29 -0.19
N SER A 275 -15.66 2.41 0.22
CA SER A 275 -14.26 2.78 0.44
C SER A 275 -13.56 3.20 -0.84
N VAL A 276 -13.76 2.52 -1.98
CA VAL A 276 -13.10 2.88 -3.24
C VAL A 276 -13.66 4.18 -3.84
N ILE A 277 -14.96 4.43 -3.71
CA ILE A 277 -15.56 5.70 -4.14
C ILE A 277 -15.02 6.85 -3.28
N SER A 278 -14.96 6.67 -1.96
CA SER A 278 -14.38 7.68 -1.06
C SER A 278 -12.90 7.92 -1.37
N GLN A 279 -12.15 6.87 -1.68
CA GLN A 279 -10.74 6.97 -2.08
C GLN A 279 -10.57 7.79 -3.36
N PHE A 280 -11.46 7.64 -4.35
CA PHE A 280 -11.43 8.44 -5.58
C PHE A 280 -11.48 9.94 -5.27
N PHE A 281 -12.43 10.39 -4.44
CA PHE A 281 -12.55 11.80 -4.08
C PHE A 281 -11.36 12.32 -3.27
N VAL A 282 -10.80 11.51 -2.39
CA VAL A 282 -9.61 11.92 -1.62
C VAL A 282 -8.39 12.05 -2.52
N ILE A 283 -8.20 11.13 -3.47
CA ILE A 283 -7.10 11.24 -4.45
C ILE A 283 -7.28 12.45 -5.35
N LEU A 284 -8.50 12.76 -5.77
CA LEU A 284 -8.79 13.97 -6.52
C LEU A 284 -8.38 15.24 -5.73
N LEU A 285 -8.69 15.30 -4.43
CA LEU A 285 -8.24 16.40 -3.58
C LEU A 285 -6.71 16.50 -3.52
N PHE A 286 -6.00 15.38 -3.48
CA PHE A 286 -4.54 15.38 -3.48
C PHE A 286 -3.94 15.87 -4.80
N LEU A 287 -4.55 15.53 -5.92
CA LEU A 287 -4.14 16.05 -7.24
C LEU A 287 -4.40 17.54 -7.37
N MET A 288 -5.58 18.01 -6.92
CA MET A 288 -5.89 19.44 -6.87
C MET A 288 -4.89 20.21 -5.99
N LEU A 289 -4.55 19.66 -4.82
CA LEU A 289 -3.50 20.21 -3.97
C LEU A 289 -2.17 20.27 -4.72
N GLY A 290 -1.82 19.24 -5.49
CA GLY A 290 -0.56 19.18 -6.26
C GLY A 290 -0.41 20.34 -7.22
N VAL A 291 -1.44 20.66 -8.02
CA VAL A 291 -1.45 21.83 -8.92
C VAL A 291 -1.19 23.12 -8.14
N LEU A 292 -1.95 23.32 -7.05
CA LEU A 292 -1.81 24.51 -6.22
C LEU A 292 -0.43 24.63 -5.57
N LEU A 293 0.16 23.50 -5.12
CA LEU A 293 1.51 23.48 -4.54
C LEU A 293 2.57 23.89 -5.57
N TYR A 294 2.47 23.44 -6.82
CA TYR A 294 3.40 23.84 -7.88
C TYR A 294 3.24 25.29 -8.26
N ILE A 295 2.02 25.82 -8.35
CA ILE A 295 1.75 27.24 -8.58
C ILE A 295 2.34 28.08 -7.43
N PHE A 296 2.10 27.67 -6.20
CA PHE A 296 2.60 28.33 -5.01
C PHE A 296 4.15 28.31 -4.95
N ALA A 297 4.76 27.14 -5.22
CA ALA A 297 6.20 27.01 -5.25
C ALA A 297 6.85 27.91 -6.28
N ALA A 298 6.26 28.02 -7.47
CA ALA A 298 6.73 28.94 -8.52
C ALA A 298 6.65 30.40 -8.08
N ASN A 299 5.55 30.81 -7.45
CA ASN A 299 5.37 32.20 -6.96
C ASN A 299 6.33 32.55 -5.82
N GLN A 300 6.61 31.58 -4.93
CA GLN A 300 7.52 31.76 -3.79
C GLN A 300 8.99 31.42 -4.13
N GLN A 301 9.28 31.08 -5.39
CA GLN A 301 10.62 30.69 -5.86
C GLN A 301 11.25 29.53 -5.05
N ILE A 302 10.41 28.56 -4.64
CA ILE A 302 10.86 27.38 -3.89
C ILE A 302 11.43 26.37 -4.88
N ALA A 303 12.72 26.09 -4.77
CA ALA A 303 13.38 25.02 -5.54
C ALA A 303 13.08 23.66 -4.87
N VAL A 304 12.69 22.68 -5.67
CA VAL A 304 12.39 21.31 -5.23
C VAL A 304 13.23 20.36 -6.07
N GLU A 305 14.09 19.57 -5.44
CA GLU A 305 14.92 18.58 -6.15
C GLU A 305 14.14 17.30 -6.50
N LYS A 306 13.29 16.86 -5.58
CA LYS A 306 12.47 15.65 -5.74
C LYS A 306 11.00 15.97 -5.55
N SER A 307 10.15 15.39 -6.37
CA SER A 307 8.70 15.59 -6.31
C SER A 307 8.10 15.27 -4.94
N ASP A 308 8.65 14.28 -4.22
CA ASP A 308 8.21 13.88 -2.88
C ASP A 308 8.61 14.88 -1.76
N GLU A 309 9.42 15.89 -2.07
CA GLU A 309 9.81 16.94 -1.12
C GLU A 309 8.87 18.16 -1.17
N LEU A 310 8.13 18.36 -2.26
CA LEU A 310 7.29 19.54 -2.50
C LEU A 310 6.30 19.79 -1.35
N PHE A 311 5.48 18.82 -1.04
CA PHE A 311 4.45 18.99 -0.02
C PHE A 311 5.01 19.10 1.40
N PRO A 312 5.99 18.27 1.83
CA PRO A 312 6.68 18.46 3.11
C PRO A 312 7.27 19.85 3.30
N LEU A 313 8.01 20.34 2.31
CA LEU A 313 8.67 21.66 2.38
C LEU A 313 7.66 22.80 2.55
N ILE A 314 6.56 22.78 1.77
CA ILE A 314 5.55 23.85 1.83
C ILE A 314 4.71 23.73 3.10
N ALA A 315 4.25 22.52 3.46
CA ALA A 315 3.39 22.35 4.63
C ALA A 315 4.09 22.64 5.96
N THR A 316 5.41 22.39 6.05
CA THR A 316 6.20 22.61 7.28
C THR A 316 7.06 23.87 7.24
N GLY A 317 7.13 24.54 6.08
CA GLY A 317 7.73 25.87 5.94
C GLY A 317 6.99 26.92 6.77
N ASN A 318 7.53 28.09 6.83
CA ASN A 318 6.91 29.21 7.57
C ASN A 318 5.87 29.96 6.72
N TYR A 319 5.31 29.33 5.71
CA TYR A 319 4.32 29.92 4.79
C TYR A 319 2.91 29.93 5.38
N PHE A 320 2.59 28.96 6.24
CA PHE A 320 1.27 28.73 6.82
C PHE A 320 1.31 28.73 8.35
N PRO A 321 0.17 28.91 9.03
CA PRO A 321 0.08 28.71 10.46
C PRO A 321 0.59 27.32 10.88
N ALA A 322 1.23 27.24 12.05
CA ALA A 322 1.86 26.01 12.56
C ALA A 322 0.94 24.79 12.60
N ILE A 323 -0.38 25.00 12.72
CA ILE A 323 -1.38 23.93 12.75
C ILE A 323 -1.36 23.09 11.47
N VAL A 324 -1.09 23.68 10.31
CA VAL A 324 -1.00 22.95 9.03
C VAL A 324 0.15 21.98 9.06
N GLY A 325 1.36 22.43 9.45
CA GLY A 325 2.53 21.58 9.59
C GLY A 325 2.35 20.50 10.65
N ILE A 326 1.71 20.81 11.79
CA ILE A 326 1.41 19.85 12.84
C ILE A 326 0.51 18.73 12.31
N LEU A 327 -0.60 19.07 11.65
CA LEU A 327 -1.53 18.08 11.09
C LEU A 327 -0.89 17.30 9.95
N PHE A 328 -0.04 17.93 9.13
CA PHE A 328 0.73 17.25 8.10
C PHE A 328 1.64 16.17 8.71
N ILE A 329 2.44 16.53 9.71
CA ILE A 329 3.36 15.59 10.38
C ILE A 329 2.60 14.45 11.05
N ILE A 330 1.52 14.74 11.78
CA ILE A 330 0.68 13.71 12.40
C ILE A 330 0.10 12.79 11.33
N GLY A 331 -0.46 13.34 10.26
CA GLY A 331 -1.02 12.58 9.16
C GLY A 331 0.00 11.64 8.52
N LEU A 332 1.17 12.16 8.16
CA LEU A 332 2.24 11.41 7.53
C LEU A 332 2.74 10.26 8.42
N ILE A 333 3.12 10.60 9.66
CA ILE A 333 3.68 9.63 10.60
C ILE A 333 2.66 8.56 10.95
N SER A 334 1.43 8.95 11.31
CA SER A 334 0.38 7.99 11.66
C SER A 334 0.07 7.04 10.51
N SER A 335 0.09 7.55 9.27
CA SER A 335 -0.14 6.75 8.07
C SER A 335 0.90 5.66 7.88
N ALA A 336 2.18 6.01 8.00
CA ALA A 336 3.25 5.06 7.78
C ALA A 336 3.41 4.08 8.93
N TYR A 337 3.32 4.55 10.16
CA TYR A 337 3.44 3.67 11.34
C TYR A 337 2.31 2.66 11.42
N SER A 338 1.06 3.05 11.09
CA SER A 338 -0.06 2.13 11.00
C SER A 338 0.18 1.06 9.92
N ALA A 339 0.59 1.47 8.72
CA ALA A 339 0.85 0.55 7.61
C ALA A 339 2.05 -0.38 7.89
N ALA A 340 3.15 0.16 8.43
CA ALA A 340 4.34 -0.61 8.76
C ALA A 340 4.09 -1.57 9.93
N GLY A 341 3.36 -1.13 10.96
CA GLY A 341 3.02 -1.95 12.11
C GLY A 341 2.12 -3.13 11.74
N SER A 342 1.10 -2.88 10.92
CA SER A 342 0.23 -3.92 10.39
C SER A 342 1.03 -4.94 9.55
N ALA A 343 1.89 -4.45 8.64
CA ALA A 343 2.75 -5.30 7.83
C ALA A 343 3.73 -6.12 8.70
N LEU A 344 4.39 -5.50 9.67
CA LEU A 344 5.33 -6.18 10.57
C LEU A 344 4.63 -7.29 11.36
N THR A 345 3.41 -7.05 11.82
CA THR A 345 2.59 -8.05 12.54
C THR A 345 2.18 -9.19 11.61
N ALA A 346 1.70 -8.88 10.39
CA ALA A 346 1.32 -9.88 9.39
C ALA A 346 2.49 -10.73 8.95
N LEU A 347 3.65 -10.13 8.67
CA LEU A 347 4.90 -10.82 8.33
C LEU A 347 5.36 -11.75 9.47
N THR A 348 5.30 -11.26 10.71
CA THR A 348 5.65 -12.07 11.89
C THR A 348 4.74 -13.28 12.02
N THR A 349 3.43 -13.08 11.85
CA THR A 349 2.43 -14.16 11.96
C THR A 349 2.61 -15.18 10.86
N SER A 350 2.65 -14.73 9.60
CA SER A 350 2.81 -15.61 8.44
C SER A 350 4.13 -16.37 8.51
N PHE A 351 5.23 -15.72 8.80
CA PHE A 351 6.52 -16.41 8.94
C PHE A 351 6.50 -17.45 10.06
N THR A 352 5.88 -17.13 11.20
CA THR A 352 5.81 -18.05 12.33
C THR A 352 4.90 -19.24 12.04
N VAL A 353 3.72 -19.00 11.44
CA VAL A 353 2.69 -20.02 11.22
C VAL A 353 2.93 -20.80 9.94
N ASP A 354 3.09 -20.07 8.82
CA ASP A 354 3.09 -20.67 7.47
C ASP A 354 4.46 -21.21 7.07
N ILE A 355 5.56 -20.55 7.54
CA ILE A 355 6.93 -20.92 7.15
C ILE A 355 7.60 -21.81 8.20
N LEU A 356 7.63 -21.39 9.47
CA LEU A 356 8.25 -22.17 10.54
C LEU A 356 7.38 -23.32 11.06
N GLY A 357 6.05 -23.20 10.90
CA GLY A 357 5.06 -24.18 11.33
C GLY A 357 4.87 -24.20 12.85
N THR A 358 3.62 -24.21 13.29
CA THR A 358 3.25 -24.22 14.71
C THR A 358 2.61 -25.53 15.16
N LYS A 359 2.27 -26.42 14.22
CA LYS A 359 1.62 -27.72 14.53
C LYS A 359 2.51 -28.57 15.44
N GLY A 360 1.95 -29.02 16.56
CA GLY A 360 2.64 -29.85 17.54
C GLY A 360 3.55 -29.12 18.54
N LYS A 361 3.62 -27.78 18.51
CA LYS A 361 4.39 -26.96 19.46
C LYS A 361 3.50 -26.45 20.58
N SER A 362 4.07 -26.33 21.81
CA SER A 362 3.36 -25.72 22.92
C SER A 362 3.13 -24.23 22.70
N GLU A 363 2.06 -23.67 23.26
CA GLU A 363 1.69 -22.26 23.12
C GLU A 363 2.84 -21.35 23.59
N GLU A 364 3.55 -21.69 24.67
CA GLU A 364 4.70 -20.95 25.16
C GLU A 364 5.85 -20.90 24.16
N THR A 365 6.14 -22.03 23.49
CA THR A 365 7.16 -22.11 22.44
C THR A 365 6.80 -21.25 21.25
N VAL A 366 5.53 -21.26 20.83
CA VAL A 366 5.01 -20.43 19.73
C VAL A 366 5.14 -18.94 20.07
N VAL A 367 4.82 -18.53 21.28
CA VAL A 367 4.97 -17.13 21.74
C VAL A 367 6.44 -16.69 21.73
N LYS A 368 7.36 -17.53 22.24
CA LYS A 368 8.81 -17.23 22.21
C LYS A 368 9.33 -17.11 20.78
N MET A 369 8.92 -18.04 19.91
CA MET A 369 9.29 -18.03 18.50
C MET A 369 8.77 -16.77 17.79
N ARG A 370 7.50 -16.42 17.99
CA ARG A 370 6.88 -15.20 17.45
C ARG A 370 7.64 -13.93 17.86
N LYS A 371 8.03 -13.81 19.14
CA LYS A 371 8.80 -12.64 19.63
C LYS A 371 10.15 -12.52 18.91
N LYS A 372 10.88 -13.63 18.74
CA LYS A 372 12.16 -13.63 18.01
C LYS A 372 11.98 -13.27 16.55
N VAL A 373 10.98 -13.85 15.89
CA VAL A 373 10.63 -13.55 14.50
C VAL A 373 10.27 -12.07 14.36
N HIS A 374 9.50 -11.49 15.29
CA HIS A 374 9.09 -10.08 15.26
C HIS A 374 10.30 -9.12 15.26
N ILE A 375 11.30 -9.39 16.11
CA ILE A 375 12.56 -8.64 16.11
C ILE A 375 13.30 -8.82 14.78
N GLY A 376 13.44 -10.07 14.32
CA GLY A 376 14.09 -10.37 13.04
C GLY A 376 13.44 -9.64 11.86
N MET A 377 12.09 -9.59 11.80
CA MET A 377 11.36 -8.87 10.77
C MET A 377 11.58 -7.36 10.84
N ALA A 378 11.66 -6.78 12.03
CA ALA A 378 11.98 -5.36 12.20
C ALA A 378 13.39 -5.04 11.66
N VAL A 379 14.39 -5.88 11.98
CA VAL A 379 15.76 -5.73 11.47
C VAL A 379 15.80 -5.85 9.94
N VAL A 380 15.15 -6.86 9.37
CA VAL A 380 15.08 -7.05 7.91
C VAL A 380 14.40 -5.84 7.25
N MET A 381 13.34 -5.30 7.84
CA MET A 381 12.67 -4.09 7.35
C MET A 381 13.62 -2.90 7.34
N GLY A 382 14.39 -2.68 8.41
CA GLY A 382 15.38 -1.60 8.49
C GLY A 382 16.48 -1.74 7.42
N ILE A 383 17.01 -2.95 7.23
CA ILE A 383 17.99 -3.24 6.16
C ILE A 383 17.38 -2.95 4.78
N THR A 384 16.14 -3.39 4.55
CA THR A 384 15.44 -3.17 3.27
C THR A 384 15.25 -1.68 2.98
N ILE A 385 14.88 -0.87 3.98
CA ILE A 385 14.76 0.58 3.86
C ILE A 385 16.10 1.21 3.48
N PHE A 386 17.16 0.81 4.17
CA PHE A 386 18.51 1.34 3.92
C PHE A 386 19.03 0.99 2.52
N VAL A 387 18.86 -0.26 2.10
CA VAL A 387 19.22 -0.73 0.74
C VAL A 387 18.40 0.02 -0.32
N PHE A 388 17.10 0.21 -0.06
CA PHE A 388 16.24 0.98 -0.97
C PHE A 388 16.70 2.42 -1.13
N ASN A 389 17.14 3.08 -0.06
CA ASN A 389 17.69 4.43 -0.12
C ASN A 389 18.93 4.53 -1.03
N LEU A 390 19.76 3.49 -1.06
CA LEU A 390 20.95 3.45 -1.90
C LEU A 390 20.65 3.22 -3.39
N LEU A 391 19.54 2.55 -3.71
CA LEU A 391 19.21 2.08 -5.05
C LEU A 391 18.13 2.90 -5.74
N ASN A 392 17.30 3.63 -5.00
CA ASN A 392 16.11 4.27 -5.54
C ASN A 392 16.42 5.63 -6.21
N ASN A 393 16.06 5.73 -7.50
CA ASN A 393 16.15 6.95 -8.30
C ASN A 393 14.76 7.41 -8.83
N THR A 394 13.67 6.75 -8.41
CA THR A 394 12.30 7.04 -8.84
C THR A 394 11.44 7.55 -7.69
N SER A 395 10.25 8.08 -8.01
CA SER A 395 9.30 8.45 -6.96
C SER A 395 8.91 7.22 -6.13
N VAL A 396 8.59 7.43 -4.86
CA VAL A 396 8.27 6.32 -3.95
C VAL A 396 6.99 5.60 -4.37
N ILE A 397 6.02 6.31 -4.94
CA ILE A 397 4.78 5.69 -5.43
C ILE A 397 5.05 4.78 -6.63
N ASP A 398 5.90 5.19 -7.57
CA ASP A 398 6.32 4.37 -8.71
C ASP A 398 7.02 3.10 -8.25
N ALA A 399 7.94 3.24 -7.28
CA ALA A 399 8.65 2.09 -6.71
C ALA A 399 7.69 1.08 -6.07
N VAL A 400 6.66 1.53 -5.34
CA VAL A 400 5.64 0.64 -4.76
C VAL A 400 4.94 -0.19 -5.84
N TYR A 401 4.48 0.44 -6.92
CA TYR A 401 3.75 -0.26 -7.98
C TYR A 401 4.65 -1.13 -8.84
N ILE A 402 5.88 -0.71 -9.12
CA ILE A 402 6.86 -1.53 -9.84
C ILE A 402 7.18 -2.80 -9.04
N LEU A 403 7.51 -2.67 -7.74
CA LEU A 403 7.77 -3.82 -6.88
C LEU A 403 6.54 -4.74 -6.77
N ALA A 404 5.34 -4.17 -6.65
CA ALA A 404 4.10 -4.93 -6.67
C ALA A 404 3.92 -5.71 -7.98
N SER A 405 4.25 -5.11 -9.11
CA SER A 405 4.14 -5.77 -10.42
C SER A 405 5.00 -7.02 -10.53
N TYR A 406 6.18 -7.02 -9.92
CA TYR A 406 7.05 -8.19 -9.89
C TYR A 406 6.62 -9.24 -8.86
N THR A 407 6.11 -8.82 -7.72
CA THR A 407 5.90 -9.71 -6.57
C THR A 407 4.49 -10.26 -6.45
N TYR A 408 3.45 -9.49 -6.82
CA TYR A 408 2.07 -9.97 -6.82
C TYR A 408 1.65 -10.68 -8.11
N GLY A 409 2.38 -10.54 -9.20
CA GLY A 409 2.06 -11.20 -10.47
C GLY A 409 1.89 -12.72 -10.35
N PRO A 410 2.86 -13.45 -9.76
CA PRO A 410 2.72 -14.89 -9.55
C PRO A 410 1.51 -15.27 -8.69
N ILE A 411 1.21 -14.53 -7.64
CA ILE A 411 0.04 -14.75 -6.79
C ILE A 411 -1.23 -14.60 -7.63
N LEU A 412 -1.35 -13.51 -8.38
CA LEU A 412 -2.48 -13.24 -9.24
C LEU A 412 -2.68 -14.34 -10.29
N GLY A 413 -1.60 -14.80 -10.92
CA GLY A 413 -1.63 -15.89 -11.91
C GLY A 413 -2.09 -17.23 -11.30
N LEU A 414 -1.63 -17.56 -10.09
CA LEU A 414 -2.05 -18.75 -9.35
C LEU A 414 -3.55 -18.72 -9.03
N PHE A 415 -4.05 -17.60 -8.49
CA PHE A 415 -5.46 -17.44 -8.16
C PHE A 415 -6.33 -17.41 -9.42
N ALA A 416 -5.92 -16.71 -10.47
CA ALA A 416 -6.64 -16.68 -11.75
C ALA A 416 -6.77 -18.10 -12.33
N PHE A 417 -5.68 -18.85 -12.41
CA PHE A 417 -5.74 -20.24 -12.87
C PHE A 417 -6.64 -21.10 -11.97
N GLY A 418 -6.53 -20.98 -10.67
CA GLY A 418 -7.33 -21.74 -9.71
C GLY A 418 -8.83 -21.49 -9.83
N ILE A 419 -9.23 -20.24 -10.11
CA ILE A 419 -10.64 -19.83 -10.22
C ILE A 419 -11.24 -20.20 -11.60
N PHE A 420 -10.50 -19.93 -12.69
CA PHE A 420 -11.03 -20.05 -14.04
C PHE A 420 -10.82 -21.44 -14.67
N MET A 421 -9.82 -22.18 -14.22
CA MET A 421 -9.48 -23.50 -14.75
C MET A 421 -9.86 -24.60 -13.77
N LYS A 422 -10.36 -25.73 -14.28
CA LYS A 422 -10.72 -26.91 -13.45
C LYS A 422 -9.61 -27.95 -13.36
N GLN A 423 -8.65 -27.90 -14.27
CA GLN A 423 -7.57 -28.87 -14.42
C GLN A 423 -6.65 -28.92 -13.19
N GLN A 424 -6.16 -30.10 -12.88
CA GLN A 424 -5.12 -30.30 -11.87
C GLN A 424 -3.74 -30.07 -12.48
N VAL A 425 -2.83 -29.49 -11.71
CA VAL A 425 -1.45 -29.20 -12.12
C VAL A 425 -0.46 -30.02 -11.28
N ARG A 426 0.78 -30.13 -11.76
CA ARG A 426 1.87 -30.76 -11.03
C ARG A 426 2.42 -29.78 -9.98
N ASP A 427 1.83 -29.79 -8.78
CA ASP A 427 2.09 -28.87 -7.68
C ASP A 427 3.59 -28.66 -7.37
N LYS A 428 4.40 -29.72 -7.44
CA LYS A 428 5.85 -29.69 -7.16
C LYS A 428 6.62 -28.67 -8.01
N TYR A 429 6.17 -28.37 -9.23
CA TYR A 429 6.85 -27.48 -10.17
C TYR A 429 6.31 -26.04 -10.17
N ILE A 430 5.28 -25.74 -9.41
CA ILE A 430 4.69 -24.38 -9.31
C ILE A 430 5.71 -23.35 -8.82
N PRO A 431 6.57 -23.62 -7.82
CA PRO A 431 7.59 -22.65 -7.42
C PRO A 431 8.51 -22.21 -8.56
N LEU A 432 8.86 -23.11 -9.48
CA LEU A 432 9.71 -22.78 -10.63
C LEU A 432 9.01 -21.83 -11.58
N VAL A 433 7.72 -22.06 -11.88
CA VAL A 433 6.91 -21.18 -12.72
C VAL A 433 6.79 -19.81 -12.08
N ALA A 434 6.50 -19.76 -10.77
CA ALA A 434 6.33 -18.52 -10.02
C ALA A 434 7.62 -17.67 -9.96
N ILE A 435 8.79 -18.29 -9.93
CA ILE A 435 10.09 -17.60 -9.98
C ILE A 435 10.45 -17.20 -11.41
N ALA A 436 10.19 -18.06 -12.40
CA ALA A 436 10.50 -17.76 -13.80
C ALA A 436 9.68 -16.57 -14.34
N SER A 437 8.44 -16.40 -13.89
CA SER A 437 7.54 -15.37 -14.38
C SER A 437 8.06 -13.93 -14.17
N PRO A 438 8.45 -13.48 -12.95
CA PRO A 438 9.04 -12.15 -12.77
C PRO A 438 10.39 -11.99 -13.48
N VAL A 439 11.18 -13.06 -13.65
CA VAL A 439 12.43 -13.01 -14.44
C VAL A 439 12.12 -12.73 -15.91
N LEU A 440 11.15 -13.41 -16.50
CA LEU A 440 10.69 -13.14 -17.86
C LEU A 440 10.15 -11.72 -18.02
N CYS A 441 9.40 -11.22 -17.02
CA CYS A 441 8.95 -9.83 -16.98
C CYS A 441 10.08 -8.83 -16.96
N PHE A 442 11.14 -9.10 -16.18
CA PHE A 442 12.32 -8.24 -16.14
C PHE A 442 13.02 -8.17 -17.49
N ILE A 443 13.20 -9.32 -18.15
CA ILE A 443 13.78 -9.39 -19.50
C ILE A 443 12.90 -8.63 -20.50
N LEU A 444 11.59 -8.83 -20.43
CA LEU A 444 10.62 -8.14 -21.27
C LEU A 444 10.67 -6.63 -21.10
N GLN A 445 10.65 -6.14 -19.84
CA GLN A 445 10.69 -4.72 -19.53
C GLN A 445 12.00 -4.07 -20.00
N LYS A 446 13.14 -4.73 -19.74
CA LYS A 446 14.45 -4.21 -20.11
C LYS A 446 14.64 -4.03 -21.62
N ASN A 447 14.00 -4.89 -22.42
CA ASN A 447 14.14 -4.89 -23.89
C ASN A 447 12.91 -4.31 -24.61
N SER A 448 11.93 -3.80 -23.87
CA SER A 448 10.63 -3.41 -24.46
C SER A 448 10.73 -2.34 -25.52
N GLU A 449 11.53 -1.32 -25.32
CA GLU A 449 11.71 -0.22 -26.27
C GLU A 449 12.30 -0.72 -27.61
N ALA A 450 13.27 -1.64 -27.54
CA ALA A 450 13.90 -2.23 -28.71
C ALA A 450 12.99 -3.23 -29.43
N TRP A 451 12.24 -4.06 -28.68
CA TRP A 451 11.43 -5.13 -29.26
C TRP A 451 10.08 -4.66 -29.78
N PHE A 452 9.51 -3.60 -29.19
CA PHE A 452 8.14 -3.14 -29.44
C PHE A 452 8.08 -1.68 -29.93
N GLY A 453 9.13 -1.21 -30.62
CA GLY A 453 9.10 0.10 -31.29
C GLY A 453 8.90 1.29 -30.34
N GLY A 454 9.61 1.30 -29.21
CA GLY A 454 9.54 2.40 -28.24
C GLY A 454 8.50 2.20 -27.12
N TYR A 455 7.84 1.03 -27.07
CA TYR A 455 6.85 0.75 -26.01
C TYR A 455 7.51 0.72 -24.63
N GLN A 456 6.97 1.52 -23.70
CA GLN A 456 7.43 1.57 -22.32
C GLN A 456 6.40 0.91 -21.41
N PHE A 457 6.83 -0.16 -20.71
CA PHE A 457 6.01 -0.76 -19.67
C PHE A 457 5.87 0.16 -18.47
N SER A 458 4.65 0.23 -17.95
CA SER A 458 4.31 0.83 -16.66
C SER A 458 3.85 -0.28 -15.70
N TYR A 459 2.82 -0.03 -14.91
CA TYR A 459 2.33 -0.97 -13.90
C TYR A 459 1.53 -2.14 -14.49
N GLU A 460 1.14 -2.09 -15.76
CA GLU A 460 0.51 -3.21 -16.48
C GLU A 460 1.44 -4.43 -16.60
N LEU A 461 2.72 -4.29 -16.28
CA LEU A 461 3.67 -5.39 -16.16
C LEU A 461 3.17 -6.48 -15.19
N LEU A 462 2.37 -6.10 -14.18
CA LEU A 462 1.67 -7.02 -13.28
C LEU A 462 0.81 -8.03 -14.05
N ILE A 463 0.11 -7.59 -15.09
CA ILE A 463 -0.78 -8.43 -15.91
C ILE A 463 0.06 -9.43 -16.69
N PHE A 464 1.16 -9.01 -17.30
CA PHE A 464 2.06 -9.89 -18.03
C PHE A 464 2.71 -10.92 -17.12
N ASN A 465 3.12 -10.52 -15.91
CA ASN A 465 3.66 -11.43 -14.91
C ASN A 465 2.62 -12.48 -14.49
N ALA A 466 1.40 -12.08 -14.24
CA ALA A 466 0.30 -13.01 -13.96
C ALA A 466 0.02 -13.94 -15.15
N LEU A 467 0.06 -13.41 -16.38
CA LEU A 467 -0.15 -14.19 -17.59
C LEU A 467 0.96 -15.23 -17.81
N PHE A 468 2.23 -14.88 -17.61
CA PHE A 468 3.33 -15.83 -17.69
C PHE A 468 3.19 -16.95 -16.65
N THR A 469 2.77 -16.60 -15.42
CA THR A 469 2.46 -17.61 -14.41
C THR A 469 1.30 -18.50 -14.85
N PHE A 470 0.22 -17.92 -15.37
CA PHE A 470 -0.95 -18.67 -15.86
C PHE A 470 -0.57 -19.63 -16.99
N ILE A 471 0.18 -19.16 -17.99
CA ILE A 471 0.67 -19.98 -19.12
C ILE A 471 1.57 -21.11 -18.60
N GLY A 472 2.50 -20.79 -17.69
CA GLY A 472 3.36 -21.78 -17.07
C GLY A 472 2.58 -22.89 -16.35
N LEU A 473 1.46 -22.52 -15.68
CA LEU A 473 0.57 -23.50 -15.07
C LEU A 473 -0.17 -24.34 -16.09
N CYS A 474 -0.55 -23.78 -17.26
CA CYS A 474 -1.12 -24.57 -18.37
C CYS A 474 -0.16 -25.66 -18.82
N LEU A 475 1.15 -25.39 -18.87
CA LEU A 475 2.18 -26.38 -19.23
C LEU A 475 2.33 -27.47 -18.16
N LEU A 476 1.94 -27.20 -16.93
CA LEU A 476 2.01 -28.16 -15.81
C LEU A 476 0.73 -28.99 -15.62
N ILE A 477 -0.29 -28.84 -16.47
CA ILE A 477 -1.52 -29.62 -16.38
C ILE A 477 -1.19 -31.11 -16.40
N LYS A 478 -1.76 -31.85 -15.44
CA LYS A 478 -1.66 -33.31 -15.42
C LYS A 478 -2.49 -33.84 -16.60
N LYS A 479 -1.84 -34.58 -17.50
CA LYS A 479 -2.57 -35.38 -18.47
C LYS A 479 -3.35 -36.44 -17.70
N ASP A 480 -4.67 -36.47 -17.83
CA ASP A 480 -5.45 -37.58 -17.33
C ASP A 480 -4.84 -38.86 -17.92
N LYS A 481 -4.42 -39.78 -17.06
CA LYS A 481 -4.21 -41.15 -17.53
C LYS A 481 -5.58 -41.62 -18.02
N LYS A 482 -5.79 -41.60 -19.34
CA LYS A 482 -6.91 -42.36 -19.94
C LYS A 482 -6.77 -43.74 -19.36
N ASN A 483 -7.78 -44.19 -18.62
CA ASN A 483 -7.96 -45.59 -18.29
C ASN A 483 -7.94 -46.36 -19.62
N ASN A 484 -6.82 -47.03 -19.87
CA ASN A 484 -6.77 -48.13 -20.84
C ASN A 484 -7.29 -49.37 -20.13
#